data_11dcfe21dee364a0cf0d68170789a698
#
_entry.id   11dcfe21dee364a0cf0d68170789a698
#
_cell.length_a   1.000
_cell.length_b   1.000
_cell.length_c   1.000
_cell.angle_alpha   90.00
_cell.angle_beta   90.00
_cell.angle_gamma   90.00
#
_symmetry.space_group_name_H-M   'P 1'
#
loop_
_entity.id
_entity.type
_entity.pdbx_description
1 polymer ?
#
loop_
_entity_poly.entity_id
_entity_poly.type
_entity_poly.pdbx_seq_one_letter_code
_entity_poly.pdbx_strand_id
1 'polypeptide(L)'
;QVLVTDTTFRDAHQSLLATRVRSHDMLAVADAYARLVPQLFSVECWGGATFDVAMRFLDEDPWVRLDKLRAAIPNILFQMLVRGANAVGYTTYPDNVVREFIKESKARGIDVFRIFDSLNST
;
A
#
# COMPACT_ATOMS: atom_id res chain seq x y z
N GLN A 1 -21.86 7.60 11.08
CA GLN A 1 -20.46 7.99 11.28
C GLN A 1 -19.71 7.85 9.95
N VAL A 2 -18.95 8.88 9.54
CA VAL A 2 -18.12 8.83 8.34
C VAL A 2 -16.76 8.25 8.73
N LEU A 3 -16.29 7.26 7.96
CA LEU A 3 -14.95 6.69 8.10
C LEU A 3 -14.03 7.34 7.06
N VAL A 4 -12.83 7.74 7.48
CA VAL A 4 -11.87 8.45 6.62
C VAL A 4 -10.66 7.57 6.38
N THR A 5 -10.34 7.36 5.10
CA THR A 5 -9.09 6.74 4.66
C THR A 5 -8.16 7.83 4.12
N ASP A 6 -6.94 7.89 4.64
CA ASP A 6 -5.89 8.75 4.10
C ASP A 6 -5.12 8.01 3.00
N THR A 7 -4.87 8.68 1.88
CA THR A 7 -4.18 8.10 0.71
C THR A 7 -2.84 8.76 0.39
N THR A 8 -2.34 9.58 1.29
CA THR A 8 -1.10 10.35 1.09
C THR A 8 0.09 9.43 0.81
N PHE A 9 0.17 8.30 1.49
CA PHE A 9 1.30 7.36 1.36
C PHE A 9 1.21 6.44 0.14
N ARG A 10 0.15 6.51 -0.67
CA ARG A 10 0.06 5.73 -1.91
C ARG A 10 -0.47 6.55 -3.09
N ASP A 11 -1.75 6.93 -3.10
CA ASP A 11 -2.40 7.52 -4.26
C ASP A 11 -1.94 8.94 -4.54
N ALA A 12 -1.82 9.76 -3.52
CA ALA A 12 -1.43 11.16 -3.67
C ALA A 12 -0.01 11.28 -4.25
N HIS A 13 0.98 10.58 -3.70
CA HIS A 13 2.33 10.66 -4.24
C HIS A 13 2.50 9.87 -5.54
N GLN A 14 1.67 8.86 -5.80
CA GLN A 14 1.64 8.21 -7.12
C GLN A 14 1.20 9.21 -8.19
N SER A 15 0.20 10.01 -7.91
CA SER A 15 -0.37 10.98 -8.84
C SER A 15 0.51 12.23 -9.01
N LEU A 16 1.10 12.72 -7.94
CA LEU A 16 1.83 14.00 -7.93
C LEU A 16 3.33 13.84 -8.16
N LEU A 17 3.92 12.75 -7.69
CA LEU A 17 5.37 12.53 -7.67
C LEU A 17 5.78 11.24 -8.41
N ALA A 18 4.90 10.71 -9.25
CA ALA A 18 5.12 9.46 -9.99
C ALA A 18 5.64 8.33 -9.07
N THR A 19 5.11 8.25 -7.85
CA THR A 19 5.45 7.25 -6.83
C THR A 19 6.91 7.35 -6.31
N ARG A 20 7.66 8.43 -6.63
CA ARG A 20 9.08 8.57 -6.26
C ARG A 20 9.28 9.10 -4.84
N VAL A 21 8.53 8.59 -3.87
CA VAL A 21 8.73 8.89 -2.44
C VAL A 21 9.46 7.73 -1.77
N ARG A 22 10.59 8.03 -1.15
CA ARG A 22 11.43 7.03 -0.48
C ARG A 22 10.81 6.57 0.84
N SER A 23 11.11 5.37 1.26
CA SER A 23 10.69 4.85 2.57
C SER A 23 11.16 5.72 3.73
N HIS A 24 12.36 6.29 3.62
CA HIS A 24 12.90 7.22 4.62
C HIS A 24 11.98 8.43 4.84
N ASP A 25 11.48 9.01 3.77
CA ASP A 25 10.62 10.21 3.82
C ASP A 25 9.25 9.88 4.43
N MET A 26 8.69 8.72 4.10
CA MET A 26 7.43 8.24 4.72
C MET A 26 7.59 7.95 6.21
N LEU A 27 8.68 7.29 6.59
CA LEU A 27 8.96 6.94 7.98
C LEU A 27 9.19 8.15 8.87
N ALA A 28 9.72 9.25 8.31
CA ALA A 28 9.91 10.51 9.03
C ALA A 28 8.62 11.10 9.58
N VAL A 29 7.47 10.83 8.94
CA VAL A 29 6.15 11.33 9.36
C VAL A 29 5.23 10.23 9.91
N ALA A 30 5.62 8.97 9.80
CA ALA A 30 4.77 7.84 10.19
C ALA A 30 4.37 7.86 11.68
N ASP A 31 5.30 8.19 12.57
CA ASP A 31 5.03 8.32 14.00
C ASP A 31 4.01 9.43 14.30
N ALA A 32 4.04 10.53 13.54
CA ALA A 32 3.04 11.58 13.65
C ALA A 32 1.63 11.08 13.27
N TYR A 33 1.51 10.24 12.25
CA TYR A 33 0.23 9.59 11.91
C TYR A 33 -0.32 8.79 13.09
N ALA A 34 0.49 7.93 13.68
CA ALA A 34 0.08 7.09 14.79
C ALA A 34 -0.41 7.89 16.02
N ARG A 35 0.21 9.05 16.28
CA ARG A 35 -0.07 9.85 17.47
C ARG A 35 -1.13 10.94 17.24
N LEU A 36 -1.10 11.61 16.09
CA LEU A 36 -1.90 12.81 15.87
C LEU A 36 -3.24 12.53 15.15
N VAL A 37 -3.32 11.45 14.38
CA VAL A 37 -4.54 11.08 13.65
C VAL A 37 -4.96 9.61 13.86
N PRO A 38 -4.97 9.12 15.12
CA PRO A 38 -5.29 7.72 15.41
C PRO A 38 -6.75 7.36 15.11
N GLN A 39 -7.61 8.33 14.85
CA GLN A 39 -9.01 8.16 14.50
C GLN A 39 -9.25 7.84 13.02
N LEU A 40 -8.21 7.86 12.18
CA LEU A 40 -8.34 7.41 10.79
C LEU A 40 -8.81 5.95 10.75
N PHE A 41 -9.74 5.67 9.86
CA PHE A 41 -10.16 4.29 9.60
C PHE A 41 -9.01 3.47 9.03
N SER A 42 -8.33 4.01 8.01
CA SER A 42 -7.18 3.36 7.40
C SER A 42 -6.23 4.36 6.75
N VAL A 43 -5.00 3.92 6.55
CA VAL A 43 -3.99 4.58 5.73
C VAL A 43 -3.70 3.69 4.53
N GLU A 44 -3.94 4.20 3.32
CA GLU A 44 -3.54 3.51 2.10
C GLU A 44 -2.07 3.81 1.83
N CYS A 45 -1.22 2.83 2.04
CA CYS A 45 0.24 3.00 2.02
C CYS A 45 0.95 2.06 1.05
N TRP A 46 0.23 1.16 0.38
CA TRP A 46 0.85 0.12 -0.42
C TRP A 46 -0.03 -0.30 -1.61
N GLY A 47 0.53 -1.08 -2.54
CA GLY A 47 -0.17 -1.48 -3.76
C GLY A 47 -0.01 -0.47 -4.89
N GLY A 48 -0.84 -0.59 -5.93
CA GLY A 48 -0.72 0.24 -7.13
C GLY A 48 0.68 0.14 -7.74
N ALA A 49 1.30 1.28 -8.03
CA ALA A 49 2.66 1.35 -8.58
C ALA A 49 3.78 1.30 -7.53
N THR A 50 3.45 1.31 -6.24
CA THR A 50 4.44 1.37 -5.14
C THR A 50 5.43 0.20 -5.20
N PHE A 51 4.94 -1.01 -5.47
CA PHE A 51 5.76 -2.21 -5.52
C PHE A 51 6.84 -2.13 -6.62
N ASP A 52 6.41 -1.83 -7.84
CA ASP A 52 7.32 -1.74 -8.99
C ASP A 52 8.29 -0.56 -8.88
N VAL A 53 7.81 0.60 -8.48
CA VAL A 53 8.66 1.80 -8.36
C VAL A 53 9.70 1.67 -7.26
N ALA A 54 9.37 1.04 -6.13
CA ALA A 54 10.32 0.79 -5.06
C ALA A 54 11.53 0.01 -5.59
N MET A 55 11.30 -1.07 -6.33
CA MET A 55 12.37 -1.90 -6.89
C MET A 55 13.08 -1.23 -8.05
N ARG A 56 12.33 -0.66 -9.01
CA ARG A 56 12.87 -0.21 -10.29
C ARG A 56 13.57 1.14 -10.21
N PHE A 57 13.08 2.06 -9.38
CA PHE A 57 13.53 3.45 -9.36
C PHE A 57 14.12 3.92 -8.04
N LEU A 58 13.77 3.27 -6.94
CA LEU A 58 14.22 3.70 -5.62
C LEU A 58 15.27 2.77 -5.00
N ASP A 59 15.53 1.63 -5.65
CA ASP A 59 16.43 0.59 -5.13
C ASP A 59 16.05 0.16 -3.71
N GLU A 60 14.75 0.00 -3.48
CA GLU A 60 14.17 -0.39 -2.19
C GLU A 60 13.37 -1.68 -2.30
N ASP A 61 13.44 -2.51 -1.27
CA ASP A 61 12.56 -3.68 -1.12
C ASP A 61 11.17 -3.21 -0.65
N PRO A 62 10.11 -3.41 -1.46
CA PRO A 62 8.76 -2.97 -1.11
C PRO A 62 8.20 -3.69 0.13
N TRP A 63 8.60 -4.92 0.38
CA TRP A 63 8.18 -5.68 1.56
C TRP A 63 8.78 -5.11 2.84
N VAL A 64 10.06 -4.76 2.81
CA VAL A 64 10.74 -4.10 3.94
C VAL A 64 10.12 -2.74 4.23
N ARG A 65 9.71 -1.99 3.19
CA ARG A 65 8.95 -0.75 3.35
C ARG A 65 7.66 -0.98 4.14
N LEU A 66 6.89 -1.99 3.76
CA LEU A 66 5.64 -2.34 4.44
C LEU A 66 5.86 -2.70 5.91
N ASP A 67 6.85 -3.56 6.18
CA ASP A 67 7.19 -3.98 7.54
C ASP A 67 7.56 -2.78 8.44
N LYS A 68 8.39 -1.87 7.92
CA LYS A 68 8.80 -0.66 8.66
C LYS A 68 7.64 0.29 8.91
N LEU A 69 6.78 0.51 7.91
CA LEU A 69 5.59 1.33 8.08
C LEU A 69 4.63 0.72 9.11
N ARG A 70 4.41 -0.60 9.06
CA ARG A 70 3.57 -1.30 10.04
C ARG A 70 4.10 -1.16 11.46
N ALA A 71 5.42 -1.27 11.63
CA ALA A 71 6.04 -1.08 12.94
C ALA A 71 5.88 0.36 13.47
N ALA A 72 5.96 1.36 12.58
CA ALA A 72 5.83 2.77 12.93
C ALA A 72 4.38 3.20 13.21
N ILE A 73 3.39 2.57 12.56
CA ILE A 73 1.96 2.88 12.72
C ILE A 73 1.20 1.60 13.12
N PRO A 74 1.29 1.15 14.36
CA PRO A 74 0.69 -0.13 14.77
C PRO A 74 -0.83 -0.05 15.02
N ASN A 75 -1.39 1.16 15.15
CA ASN A 75 -2.73 1.42 15.67
C ASN A 75 -3.76 1.88 14.62
N ILE A 76 -3.38 1.99 13.35
CA ILE A 76 -4.29 2.36 12.25
C ILE A 76 -4.31 1.22 11.24
N LEU A 77 -5.47 0.91 10.67
CA LEU A 77 -5.57 -0.12 9.63
C LEU A 77 -4.78 0.29 8.38
N PHE A 78 -4.09 -0.67 7.78
CA PHE A 78 -3.40 -0.47 6.51
C PHE A 78 -4.23 -0.95 5.35
N GLN A 79 -4.32 -0.12 4.33
CA GLN A 79 -5.02 -0.43 3.09
C GLN A 79 -4.04 -0.49 1.92
N MET A 80 -4.30 -1.39 0.99
CA MET A 80 -3.61 -1.45 -0.29
C MET A 80 -4.56 -1.46 -1.48
N LEU A 81 -4.08 -0.98 -2.62
CA LEU A 81 -4.77 -1.12 -3.90
C LEU A 81 -4.33 -2.40 -4.61
N VAL A 82 -5.29 -3.20 -5.03
CA VAL A 82 -5.10 -4.41 -5.84
C VAL A 82 -5.79 -4.23 -7.19
N ARG A 83 -5.07 -4.44 -8.28
CA ARG A 83 -5.55 -4.28 -9.65
C ARG A 83 -6.13 -5.58 -10.22
N GLY A 84 -7.11 -6.19 -9.54
CA GLY A 84 -7.67 -7.47 -9.98
C GLY A 84 -6.59 -8.53 -10.19
N ALA A 85 -6.65 -9.28 -11.29
CA ALA A 85 -5.67 -10.31 -11.63
C ALA A 85 -4.25 -9.78 -11.94
N ASN A 86 -4.09 -8.48 -12.12
CA ASN A 86 -2.78 -7.85 -12.30
C ASN A 86 -2.08 -7.57 -10.95
N ALA A 87 -2.78 -7.74 -9.83
CA ALA A 87 -2.27 -7.43 -8.49
C ALA A 87 -1.64 -6.03 -8.42
N VAL A 88 -0.31 -5.95 -8.38
CA VAL A 88 0.46 -4.69 -8.42
C VAL A 88 1.28 -4.54 -9.69
N GLY A 89 1.14 -5.45 -10.64
CA GLY A 89 1.88 -5.48 -11.90
C GLY A 89 1.12 -4.84 -13.07
N TYR A 90 1.66 -5.05 -14.25
CA TYR A 90 1.11 -4.52 -15.52
C TYR A 90 0.63 -5.61 -16.47
N THR A 91 0.69 -6.87 -16.04
CA THR A 91 0.20 -8.04 -16.78
C THR A 91 -0.68 -8.88 -15.86
N THR A 92 -1.53 -9.71 -16.43
CA THR A 92 -2.33 -10.66 -15.67
C THR A 92 -1.46 -11.78 -15.14
N TYR A 93 -1.57 -12.04 -13.84
CA TYR A 93 -0.88 -13.14 -13.18
C TYR A 93 -1.80 -14.35 -12.98
N PRO A 94 -1.26 -15.58 -12.90
CA PRO A 94 -2.04 -16.75 -12.51
C PRO A 94 -2.65 -16.59 -11.12
N ASP A 95 -3.83 -17.18 -10.91
CA ASP A 95 -4.58 -17.06 -9.65
C ASP A 95 -3.80 -17.48 -8.41
N ASN A 96 -2.98 -18.51 -8.52
CA ASN A 96 -2.16 -18.97 -7.40
C ASN A 96 -1.12 -17.93 -6.97
N VAL A 97 -0.55 -17.20 -7.93
CA VAL A 97 0.40 -16.12 -7.65
C VAL A 97 -0.32 -14.96 -6.95
N VAL A 98 -1.49 -14.56 -7.44
CA VAL A 98 -2.28 -13.49 -6.83
C VAL A 98 -2.69 -13.87 -5.41
N ARG A 99 -3.12 -15.11 -5.18
CA ARG A 99 -3.50 -15.60 -3.85
C ARG A 99 -2.34 -15.57 -2.85
N GLU A 100 -1.17 -16.04 -3.25
CA GLU A 100 0.02 -16.01 -2.37
C GLU A 100 0.46 -14.58 -2.10
N PHE A 101 0.41 -13.69 -3.09
CA PHE A 101 0.70 -12.26 -2.91
C PHE A 101 -0.25 -11.60 -1.87
N ILE A 102 -1.55 -11.90 -1.93
CA ILE A 102 -2.54 -11.41 -0.97
C ILE A 102 -2.27 -11.96 0.43
N LYS A 103 -1.96 -13.26 0.54
CA LYS A 103 -1.64 -13.88 1.84
C LYS A 103 -0.40 -13.24 2.47
N GLU A 104 0.66 -13.05 1.68
CA GLU A 104 1.89 -12.42 2.17
C GLU A 104 1.63 -10.97 2.59
N SER A 105 0.88 -10.21 1.79
CA SER A 105 0.50 -8.83 2.12
C SER A 105 -0.25 -8.76 3.46
N LYS A 106 -1.21 -9.67 3.67
CA LYS A 106 -1.94 -9.79 4.94
C LYS A 106 -1.00 -10.11 6.10
N ALA A 107 -0.12 -11.09 5.91
CA ALA A 107 0.82 -11.52 6.95
C ALA A 107 1.75 -10.38 7.41
N ARG A 108 2.09 -9.46 6.49
CA ARG A 108 2.94 -8.29 6.76
C ARG A 108 2.19 -7.05 7.21
N GLY A 109 0.87 -7.14 7.42
CA GLY A 109 0.13 -6.09 8.11
C GLY A 109 -0.87 -5.30 7.27
N ILE A 110 -1.21 -5.75 6.07
CA ILE A 110 -2.33 -5.17 5.32
C ILE A 110 -3.65 -5.71 5.88
N ASP A 111 -4.54 -4.80 6.24
CA ASP A 111 -5.84 -5.12 6.84
C ASP A 111 -6.98 -4.99 5.83
N VAL A 112 -6.89 -4.04 4.89
CA VAL A 112 -7.95 -3.71 3.94
C VAL A 112 -7.41 -3.81 2.51
N PHE A 113 -8.10 -4.59 1.68
CA PHE A 113 -7.78 -4.71 0.26
C PHE A 113 -8.82 -3.95 -0.57
N ARG A 114 -8.41 -2.86 -1.20
CA ARG A 114 -9.24 -2.09 -2.12
C ARG A 114 -9.02 -2.65 -3.53
N ILE A 115 -9.96 -3.46 -3.98
CA ILE A 115 -9.86 -4.17 -5.25
C ILE A 115 -10.44 -3.30 -6.36
N PHE A 116 -9.67 -3.14 -7.43
CA PHE A 116 -10.03 -2.44 -8.63
C PHE A 116 -9.83 -3.36 -9.83
N ASP A 117 -10.84 -3.50 -10.67
CA ASP A 117 -10.77 -4.20 -11.94
C ASP A 117 -11.33 -3.31 -13.05
N SER A 118 -10.47 -2.91 -13.97
CA SER A 118 -10.86 -2.04 -15.10
C SER A 118 -11.81 -2.71 -16.09
N LEU A 119 -11.82 -4.04 -16.13
CA LEU A 119 -12.70 -4.82 -16.98
C LEU A 119 -14.01 -5.21 -16.29
N ASN A 120 -14.10 -4.97 -14.99
CA ASN A 120 -15.25 -5.33 -14.14
C ASN A 120 -15.70 -6.78 -14.37
N SER A 121 -14.75 -7.68 -14.53
CA SER A 121 -15.00 -9.12 -14.65
C SER A 121 -15.30 -9.72 -13.28
N THR A 122 -16.42 -10.39 -13.18
CA THR A 122 -16.84 -11.11 -11.96
C THR A 122 -16.59 -12.60 -12.09
#